data_6a194015a116998af5772039fd41cdcd
#
_entry.id   6a194015a116998af5772039fd41cdcd
#
_cell.length_a   1.000
_cell.length_b   1.000
_cell.length_c   1.000
_cell.angle_alpha   90.00
_cell.angle_beta   90.00
_cell.angle_gamma   90.00
#
_symmetry.space_group_name_H-M   'P 1'
#
loop_
_entity.id
_entity.type
_entity.pdbx_description
1 polymer ?
#
loop_
_entity_poly.entity_id
_entity_poly.type
_entity_poly.pdbx_seq_one_letter_code
_entity_poly.pdbx_strand_id
1 'polypeptide(L)'
;DAKYKNPDNDFAMWRTDNAYAADASTHQGMVYAIQHPFTGKMLYPSNGSHWRYSQEVMLTAMRGWCEYELRDLGDSQKRAEVCGVPEADVRSGVQAIVLSESLSVSREKAQAVYNRAQWPKFFFTKGGKGGIARKTYLTNVGGKLPTNLWLHSDVRHTDEAKKELISTFNGKVPFDTPKPTRLIERILQIASNDDSLILDFFAGSGTTGNAVLKYNAEHEGSARRFILCTNNENGICRDVTYERIRRVIDKEDYAASLKYYKVDYVPISDRMYYEYADELLRHIRELVELENGINFTGNEEIAIVLTDEELEIFLDDEGICKRCRKLYMGHDVLLDAQQAQALQEYNIAVNVIPDYYYKELDG
;
A
#
# COMPACT_ATOMS: atom_id res chain seq x y z
N ASP A 1 13.19 7.45 9.29
CA ASP A 1 14.17 7.82 8.25
C ASP A 1 15.50 8.41 8.76
N ALA A 2 15.78 8.32 10.05
CA ALA A 2 17.01 8.84 10.68
C ALA A 2 18.33 8.28 10.11
N LYS A 3 18.27 7.20 9.32
CA LYS A 3 19.43 6.59 8.66
C LYS A 3 19.82 7.25 7.33
N TYR A 4 18.92 8.05 6.76
CA TYR A 4 19.14 8.73 5.49
C TYR A 4 19.62 10.15 5.74
N LYS A 5 20.69 10.53 5.09
CA LYS A 5 21.35 11.84 5.21
C LYS A 5 21.72 12.33 3.81
N ASN A 6 22.14 13.56 3.69
CA ASN A 6 22.67 14.11 2.44
C ASN A 6 24.00 14.86 2.71
N PRO A 7 25.06 14.15 3.08
CA PRO A 7 26.31 14.77 3.50
C PRO A 7 27.10 15.41 2.36
N ASP A 8 26.79 15.07 1.12
CA ASP A 8 27.45 15.56 -0.08
C ASP A 8 26.53 16.38 -1.00
N ASN A 9 25.40 16.83 -0.46
CA ASN A 9 24.44 17.67 -1.17
C ASN A 9 23.99 17.10 -2.53
N ASP A 10 23.73 15.79 -2.55
CA ASP A 10 23.21 15.06 -3.71
C ASP A 10 21.73 15.41 -3.97
N PHE A 11 21.17 14.96 -5.10
CA PHE A 11 19.77 15.23 -5.50
C PHE A 11 18.72 14.66 -4.53
N ALA A 12 19.06 13.65 -3.72
CA ALA A 12 18.18 13.04 -2.73
C ALA A 12 18.95 12.55 -1.49
N MET A 13 18.23 12.38 -0.39
CA MET A 13 18.79 11.75 0.81
C MET A 13 19.15 10.29 0.53
N TRP A 14 20.27 9.83 1.06
CA TRP A 14 20.77 8.47 0.90
C TRP A 14 21.39 7.92 2.18
N ARG A 15 21.52 6.61 2.24
CA ARG A 15 22.27 5.90 3.28
C ARG A 15 23.43 5.13 2.67
N THR A 16 24.46 4.93 3.49
CA THR A 16 25.56 4.03 3.15
C THR A 16 25.07 2.59 3.14
N ASP A 17 25.42 1.85 2.09
CA ASP A 17 25.13 0.43 1.94
C ASP A 17 26.35 -0.31 1.40
N ASN A 18 26.41 -1.63 1.58
CA ASN A 18 27.52 -2.44 1.12
C ASN A 18 27.59 -2.49 -0.41
N ALA A 19 28.81 -2.35 -0.94
CA ALA A 19 29.08 -2.53 -2.36
C ALA A 19 29.31 -4.00 -2.76
N TYR A 20 29.37 -4.93 -1.80
CA TYR A 20 29.63 -6.35 -2.00
C TYR A 20 28.54 -7.24 -1.41
N ALA A 21 28.48 -8.50 -1.85
CA ALA A 21 27.55 -9.54 -1.40
C ALA A 21 28.30 -10.85 -1.14
N ALA A 22 27.68 -11.80 -0.45
CA ALA A 22 28.21 -13.14 -0.19
C ALA A 22 28.32 -14.00 -1.48
N ASP A 23 28.86 -15.20 -1.36
CA ASP A 23 28.98 -16.22 -2.40
C ASP A 23 30.01 -15.93 -3.51
N ALA A 24 31.20 -15.51 -3.11
CA ALA A 24 32.33 -15.25 -4.01
C ALA A 24 32.72 -16.46 -4.88
N SER A 25 32.61 -17.69 -4.35
CA SER A 25 32.97 -18.93 -5.05
C SER A 25 32.15 -19.16 -6.31
N THR A 26 30.87 -18.78 -6.31
CA THR A 26 29.95 -18.90 -7.45
C THR A 26 29.96 -17.66 -8.35
N HIS A 27 30.48 -16.52 -7.85
CA HIS A 27 30.50 -15.22 -8.56
C HIS A 27 31.94 -14.71 -8.79
N GLN A 28 32.86 -15.61 -9.11
CA GLN A 28 34.29 -15.32 -9.24
C GLN A 28 34.62 -14.20 -10.25
N GLY A 29 33.81 -14.03 -11.28
CA GLY A 29 33.95 -12.91 -12.25
C GLY A 29 33.69 -11.53 -11.66
N MET A 30 33.06 -11.46 -10.48
CA MET A 30 32.84 -10.23 -9.71
C MET A 30 33.82 -10.06 -8.55
N VAL A 31 34.88 -10.86 -8.49
CA VAL A 31 35.99 -10.73 -7.55
C VAL A 31 37.20 -10.18 -8.29
N TYR A 32 37.34 -8.88 -8.30
CA TYR A 32 38.41 -8.13 -8.97
C TYR A 32 38.92 -7.01 -8.06
N ALA A 33 40.18 -6.59 -8.27
CA ALA A 33 40.74 -5.46 -7.56
C ALA A 33 40.23 -4.11 -8.09
N ILE A 34 40.09 -3.13 -7.20
CA ILE A 34 39.91 -1.72 -7.56
C ILE A 34 40.98 -0.90 -6.89
N GLN A 35 41.78 -0.16 -7.66
CA GLN A 35 42.82 0.68 -7.11
C GLN A 35 42.24 1.93 -6.46
N HIS A 36 42.59 2.17 -5.23
CA HIS A 36 42.11 3.30 -4.44
C HIS A 36 42.77 4.63 -4.88
N PRO A 37 42.02 5.65 -5.30
CA PRO A 37 42.60 6.85 -5.93
C PRO A 37 43.34 7.74 -4.94
N PHE A 38 43.04 7.67 -3.65
CA PHE A 38 43.72 8.47 -2.61
C PHE A 38 44.94 7.78 -2.02
N THR A 39 44.96 6.45 -1.98
CA THR A 39 46.03 5.70 -1.29
C THR A 39 46.86 4.81 -2.19
N GLY A 40 46.42 4.52 -3.40
CA GLY A 40 47.05 3.59 -4.34
C GLY A 40 46.86 2.10 -3.99
N LYS A 41 46.24 1.75 -2.85
CA LYS A 41 46.05 0.36 -2.43
C LYS A 41 45.03 -0.35 -3.33
N MET A 42 45.25 -1.64 -3.58
CA MET A 42 44.26 -2.50 -4.24
C MET A 42 43.19 -2.94 -3.22
N LEU A 43 41.94 -2.64 -3.52
CA LEU A 43 40.78 -3.02 -2.72
C LEU A 43 40.09 -4.23 -3.37
N TYR A 44 39.92 -5.28 -2.59
CA TYR A 44 39.15 -6.47 -2.93
C TYR A 44 37.90 -6.52 -2.06
N PRO A 45 36.85 -7.26 -2.47
CA PRO A 45 35.79 -7.63 -1.55
C PRO A 45 36.38 -8.41 -0.34
N SER A 46 35.66 -8.41 0.77
CA SER A 46 36.05 -9.25 1.91
C SER A 46 35.99 -10.74 1.54
N ASN A 47 36.80 -11.56 2.21
CA ASN A 47 36.82 -13.01 1.96
C ASN A 47 35.42 -13.62 1.99
N GLY A 48 35.12 -14.47 1.03
CA GLY A 48 33.82 -15.05 0.81
C GLY A 48 32.77 -14.12 0.13
N SER A 49 33.15 -12.88 -0.22
CA SER A 49 32.28 -11.90 -0.85
C SER A 49 32.74 -11.50 -2.25
N HIS A 50 31.82 -10.99 -3.05
CA HIS A 50 32.07 -10.45 -4.38
C HIS A 50 31.46 -9.03 -4.50
N TRP A 51 31.92 -8.23 -5.49
CA TRP A 51 31.25 -6.98 -5.79
C TRP A 51 29.84 -7.25 -6.30
N ARG A 52 28.86 -6.42 -5.92
CA ARG A 52 27.44 -6.58 -6.37
C ARG A 52 27.21 -6.26 -7.82
N TYR A 53 28.22 -5.73 -8.51
CA TYR A 53 28.08 -5.22 -9.86
C TYR A 53 29.19 -5.79 -10.75
N SER A 54 28.87 -5.96 -12.03
CA SER A 54 29.87 -6.38 -13.03
C SER A 54 31.02 -5.38 -13.09
N GLN A 55 32.13 -5.85 -13.60
CA GLN A 55 33.35 -5.05 -13.75
C GLN A 55 33.11 -3.80 -14.58
N GLU A 56 32.36 -3.91 -15.68
CA GLU A 56 32.04 -2.80 -16.57
C GLU A 56 31.24 -1.70 -15.86
N VAL A 57 30.19 -2.08 -15.11
CA VAL A 57 29.37 -1.14 -14.33
C VAL A 57 30.21 -0.45 -13.27
N MET A 58 31.10 -1.20 -12.60
CA MET A 58 31.95 -0.64 -11.57
C MET A 58 33.02 0.28 -12.17
N LEU A 59 33.62 -0.08 -13.30
CA LEU A 59 34.58 0.77 -14.03
C LEU A 59 33.94 2.12 -14.40
N THR A 60 32.76 2.08 -14.98
CA THR A 60 32.00 3.30 -15.35
C THR A 60 31.75 4.17 -14.12
N ALA A 61 31.35 3.57 -13.00
CA ALA A 61 31.09 4.29 -11.77
C ALA A 61 32.39 4.89 -11.16
N MET A 62 33.50 4.16 -11.17
CA MET A 62 34.78 4.63 -10.65
C MET A 62 35.35 5.79 -11.46
N ARG A 63 35.12 5.85 -12.77
CA ARG A 63 35.49 6.99 -13.63
C ARG A 63 34.85 8.31 -13.20
N GLY A 64 33.81 8.27 -12.38
CA GLY A 64 33.29 9.46 -11.70
C GLY A 64 34.25 10.11 -10.69
N TRP A 65 35.30 9.42 -10.27
CA TRP A 65 36.34 9.93 -9.34
C TRP A 65 37.58 10.46 -10.06
N CYS A 66 38.13 9.63 -10.97
CA CYS A 66 39.30 9.93 -11.81
C CYS A 66 39.35 8.90 -12.93
N GLU A 67 40.41 8.96 -13.77
CA GLU A 67 40.55 8.05 -14.90
C GLU A 67 40.96 6.65 -14.48
N TYR A 68 40.23 5.63 -14.94
CA TYR A 68 40.45 4.23 -14.70
C TYR A 68 40.46 3.39 -15.96
N GLU A 69 41.26 2.34 -15.96
CA GLU A 69 41.35 1.34 -17.05
C GLU A 69 41.28 -0.09 -16.47
N LEU A 70 41.07 -1.06 -17.34
CA LEU A 70 41.20 -2.47 -17.02
C LEU A 70 42.62 -2.95 -17.27
N ARG A 71 43.18 -3.68 -16.31
CA ARG A 71 44.53 -4.25 -16.40
C ARG A 71 44.59 -5.61 -15.73
N ASP A 72 45.22 -6.56 -16.40
CA ASP A 72 45.55 -7.83 -15.77
C ASP A 72 46.74 -7.64 -14.77
N LEU A 73 46.53 -8.01 -13.54
CA LEU A 73 47.52 -7.93 -12.47
C LEU A 73 48.20 -9.25 -12.18
N GLY A 74 47.75 -10.36 -12.79
CA GLY A 74 48.22 -11.71 -12.40
C GLY A 74 47.88 -12.06 -10.96
N ASP A 75 46.74 -11.56 -10.44
CA ASP A 75 46.34 -11.62 -9.03
C ASP A 75 45.50 -12.88 -8.68
N SER A 76 45.65 -13.97 -9.47
CA SER A 76 44.93 -15.25 -9.29
C SER A 76 44.95 -15.76 -7.86
N GLN A 77 46.14 -15.75 -7.22
CA GLN A 77 46.32 -16.18 -5.84
C GLN A 77 45.46 -15.36 -4.87
N LYS A 78 45.45 -14.03 -5.00
CA LYS A 78 44.64 -13.17 -4.11
C LYS A 78 43.15 -13.35 -4.34
N ARG A 79 42.74 -13.52 -5.60
CA ARG A 79 41.35 -13.79 -5.94
C ARG A 79 40.88 -15.15 -5.46
N ALA A 80 41.76 -16.20 -5.53
CA ALA A 80 41.49 -17.52 -4.97
C ALA A 80 41.26 -17.46 -3.45
N GLU A 81 42.08 -16.69 -2.72
CA GLU A 81 41.90 -16.44 -1.30
C GLU A 81 40.54 -15.81 -0.98
N VAL A 82 40.15 -14.76 -1.74
CA VAL A 82 38.86 -14.10 -1.55
C VAL A 82 37.69 -15.02 -1.92
N CYS A 83 37.80 -15.80 -2.98
CA CYS A 83 36.77 -16.76 -3.43
C CYS A 83 36.68 -17.98 -2.50
N GLY A 84 37.69 -18.29 -1.74
CA GLY A 84 37.77 -19.52 -0.93
C GLY A 84 37.88 -20.79 -1.77
N VAL A 85 38.60 -20.72 -2.92
CA VAL A 85 38.82 -21.84 -3.85
C VAL A 85 40.33 -22.04 -4.08
N PRO A 86 40.77 -23.22 -4.56
CA PRO A 86 42.15 -23.41 -5.01
C PRO A 86 42.50 -22.45 -6.14
N GLU A 87 43.77 -22.02 -6.26
CA GLU A 87 44.22 -21.08 -7.29
C GLU A 87 43.97 -21.61 -8.70
N ALA A 88 44.11 -22.93 -8.90
CA ALA A 88 43.87 -23.57 -10.18
C ALA A 88 42.38 -23.47 -10.64
N ASP A 89 41.45 -23.31 -9.70
CA ASP A 89 40.02 -23.28 -9.95
C ASP A 89 39.47 -21.84 -10.05
N VAL A 90 40.34 -20.84 -9.85
CA VAL A 90 39.90 -19.45 -9.96
C VAL A 90 39.64 -19.04 -11.41
N ARG A 91 38.56 -18.37 -11.65
CA ARG A 91 38.19 -17.90 -12.99
C ARG A 91 39.28 -17.03 -13.62
N SER A 92 39.81 -17.41 -14.77
CA SER A 92 40.77 -16.65 -15.57
C SER A 92 40.15 -15.44 -16.28
N GLY A 93 40.99 -14.54 -16.80
CA GLY A 93 40.57 -13.40 -17.61
C GLY A 93 39.84 -12.27 -16.87
N VAL A 94 39.83 -12.28 -15.53
CA VAL A 94 39.28 -11.19 -14.73
C VAL A 94 40.37 -10.15 -14.48
N GLN A 95 40.15 -8.94 -15.00
CA GLN A 95 41.07 -7.84 -14.89
C GLN A 95 40.76 -6.96 -13.67
N ALA A 96 41.74 -6.21 -13.19
CA ALA A 96 41.55 -5.20 -12.15
C ALA A 96 41.14 -3.85 -12.75
N ILE A 97 40.45 -3.04 -11.97
CA ILE A 97 40.14 -1.64 -12.27
C ILE A 97 41.25 -0.80 -11.64
N VAL A 98 42.18 -0.30 -12.44
CA VAL A 98 43.37 0.44 -11.98
C VAL A 98 43.36 1.87 -12.48
N LEU A 99 44.13 2.72 -11.81
CA LEU A 99 44.34 4.10 -12.25
C LEU A 99 45.10 4.11 -13.59
N SER A 100 44.59 4.85 -14.55
CA SER A 100 45.28 5.05 -15.85
C SER A 100 46.36 6.14 -15.79
N GLU A 101 46.30 6.99 -14.75
CA GLU A 101 47.26 8.06 -14.50
C GLU A 101 48.07 7.80 -13.23
N SER A 102 49.11 8.61 -12.98
CA SER A 102 49.88 8.51 -11.74
C SER A 102 49.01 8.73 -10.49
N LEU A 103 49.40 8.11 -9.38
CA LEU A 103 48.64 8.25 -8.14
C LEU A 103 48.50 9.71 -7.68
N SER A 104 49.51 10.55 -7.94
CA SER A 104 49.43 11.99 -7.60
C SER A 104 48.36 12.72 -8.35
N VAL A 105 48.27 12.52 -9.66
CA VAL A 105 47.25 13.13 -10.54
C VAL A 105 45.85 12.57 -10.20
N SER A 106 45.71 11.26 -10.05
CA SER A 106 44.44 10.63 -9.71
C SER A 106 43.92 11.08 -8.35
N ARG A 107 44.83 11.26 -7.38
CA ARG A 107 44.49 11.77 -6.04
C ARG A 107 43.97 13.21 -6.11
N GLU A 108 44.60 14.06 -6.87
CA GLU A 108 44.19 15.45 -7.07
C GLU A 108 42.76 15.51 -7.67
N LYS A 109 42.52 14.75 -8.75
CA LYS A 109 41.20 14.65 -9.39
C LYS A 109 40.14 14.13 -8.42
N ALA A 110 40.43 13.05 -7.71
CA ALA A 110 39.50 12.47 -6.75
C ALA A 110 39.23 13.41 -5.56
N GLN A 111 40.24 14.18 -5.11
CA GLN A 111 40.06 15.18 -4.07
C GLN A 111 39.18 16.35 -4.55
N ALA A 112 39.32 16.76 -5.80
CA ALA A 112 38.45 17.77 -6.39
C ALA A 112 36.97 17.31 -6.43
N VAL A 113 36.72 16.04 -6.82
CA VAL A 113 35.39 15.42 -6.75
C VAL A 113 34.84 15.39 -5.33
N TYR A 114 35.68 14.97 -4.38
CA TYR A 114 35.29 14.90 -2.97
C TYR A 114 34.88 16.25 -2.42
N ASN A 115 35.65 17.30 -2.71
CA ASN A 115 35.42 18.67 -2.25
C ASN A 115 34.23 19.34 -2.93
N ARG A 116 33.97 19.00 -4.20
CA ARG A 116 32.83 19.54 -4.98
C ARG A 116 31.50 19.07 -4.41
N ALA A 117 31.48 17.99 -3.64
CA ALA A 117 30.28 17.25 -3.22
C ALA A 117 29.59 16.52 -4.41
N GLN A 118 28.36 16.02 -4.21
CA GLN A 118 27.68 15.16 -5.21
C GLN A 118 28.57 13.98 -5.65
N TRP A 119 29.03 13.21 -4.67
CA TRP A 119 29.90 12.07 -4.91
C TRP A 119 29.24 11.03 -5.83
N PRO A 120 30.01 10.29 -6.63
CA PRO A 120 29.50 9.15 -7.36
C PRO A 120 28.73 8.16 -6.51
N LYS A 121 27.83 7.37 -7.11
CA LYS A 121 27.04 6.35 -6.43
C LYS A 121 27.87 5.41 -5.57
N PHE A 122 29.06 5.07 -6.04
CA PHE A 122 30.09 4.34 -5.27
C PHE A 122 31.10 5.33 -4.77
N PHE A 123 31.29 5.35 -3.46
CA PHE A 123 32.13 6.34 -2.80
C PHE A 123 33.07 5.69 -1.78
N PHE A 124 34.15 6.40 -1.46
CA PHE A 124 35.13 5.96 -0.47
C PHE A 124 34.74 6.46 0.92
N THR A 125 34.61 5.53 1.87
CA THR A 125 34.20 5.82 3.24
C THR A 125 35.32 6.54 4.03
N LYS A 126 35.04 6.90 5.30
CA LYS A 126 36.03 7.52 6.22
C LYS A 126 36.76 8.72 5.61
N GLY A 127 36.00 9.64 5.03
CA GLY A 127 36.60 10.84 4.44
C GLY A 127 37.54 10.57 3.23
N GLY A 128 37.20 9.59 2.42
CA GLY A 128 38.01 9.20 1.26
C GLY A 128 39.16 8.26 1.58
N LYS A 129 39.32 7.79 2.83
CA LYS A 129 40.45 6.90 3.25
C LYS A 129 40.02 5.45 3.46
N GLY A 130 38.71 5.18 3.39
CA GLY A 130 38.14 3.86 3.66
C GLY A 130 37.89 3.03 2.43
N GLY A 131 37.21 1.89 2.59
CA GLY A 131 36.76 1.06 1.48
C GLY A 131 35.62 1.66 0.68
N ILE A 132 35.22 0.94 -0.39
CA ILE A 132 34.13 1.34 -1.26
C ILE A 132 32.79 0.96 -0.64
N ALA A 133 31.89 1.92 -0.61
CA ALA A 133 30.48 1.75 -0.27
C ALA A 133 29.59 2.32 -1.39
N ARG A 134 28.30 2.04 -1.36
CA ARG A 134 27.34 2.60 -2.31
C ARG A 134 26.29 3.46 -1.61
N LYS A 135 25.73 4.39 -2.35
CA LYS A 135 24.54 5.14 -1.95
C LYS A 135 23.29 4.34 -2.23
N THR A 136 22.39 4.27 -1.26
CA THR A 136 21.01 3.79 -1.45
C THR A 136 20.10 4.97 -1.15
N TYR A 137 19.46 5.49 -2.19
CA TYR A 137 18.62 6.68 -2.11
C TYR A 137 17.27 6.36 -1.48
N LEU A 138 16.75 7.29 -0.68
CA LEU A 138 15.42 7.16 -0.05
C LEU A 138 14.32 7.05 -1.09
N THR A 139 14.43 7.76 -2.20
CA THR A 139 13.48 7.73 -3.32
C THR A 139 13.35 6.37 -4.00
N ASN A 140 14.37 5.51 -3.87
CA ASN A 140 14.40 4.17 -4.48
C ASN A 140 13.99 3.05 -3.50
N VAL A 141 13.55 3.42 -2.29
CA VAL A 141 13.16 2.46 -1.27
C VAL A 141 11.64 2.38 -1.24
N GLY A 142 11.08 1.24 -1.63
CA GLY A 142 9.65 0.95 -1.67
C GLY A 142 8.98 0.82 -0.30
N GLY A 143 9.46 1.56 0.71
CA GLY A 143 8.94 1.49 2.07
C GLY A 143 9.58 0.37 2.92
N LYS A 144 9.25 0.34 4.20
CA LYS A 144 9.68 -0.72 5.13
C LYS A 144 8.61 -1.81 5.15
N LEU A 145 9.02 -3.04 4.88
CA LEU A 145 8.12 -4.20 5.05
C LEU A 145 7.59 -4.24 6.50
N PRO A 146 6.29 -4.46 6.67
CA PRO A 146 5.71 -4.64 8.00
C PRO A 146 6.37 -5.83 8.72
N THR A 147 6.63 -5.66 10.00
CA THR A 147 7.07 -6.77 10.85
C THR A 147 5.86 -7.60 11.30
N ASN A 148 6.07 -8.87 11.61
CA ASN A 148 5.05 -9.74 12.19
C ASN A 148 4.87 -9.56 13.72
N LEU A 149 5.69 -8.72 14.34
CA LEU A 149 5.58 -8.35 15.74
C LEU A 149 5.18 -6.88 15.86
N TRP A 150 4.03 -6.63 16.49
CA TRP A 150 3.53 -5.30 16.80
C TRP A 150 3.47 -5.10 18.31
N LEU A 151 4.18 -4.10 18.79
CA LEU A 151 4.26 -3.80 20.22
C LEU A 151 3.02 -3.00 20.65
N HIS A 152 2.62 -3.14 21.93
CA HIS A 152 1.53 -2.36 22.49
C HIS A 152 1.74 -0.84 22.41
N SER A 153 3.00 -0.38 22.42
CA SER A 153 3.35 1.03 22.18
C SER A 153 2.88 1.52 20.82
N ASP A 154 2.81 0.64 19.81
CA ASP A 154 2.46 0.97 18.45
C ASP A 154 0.95 0.84 18.19
N VAL A 155 0.36 -0.26 18.64
CA VAL A 155 -1.03 -0.63 18.33
C VAL A 155 -1.99 -0.59 19.52
N ARG A 156 -1.49 -0.24 20.71
CA ARG A 156 -2.25 -0.21 21.97
C ARG A 156 -2.68 -1.60 22.45
N HIS A 157 -3.45 -1.66 23.54
CA HIS A 157 -3.98 -2.88 24.14
C HIS A 157 -5.43 -2.69 24.62
N THR A 158 -6.05 -3.76 25.11
CA THR A 158 -7.48 -3.83 25.47
C THR A 158 -7.91 -2.79 26.53
N ASP A 159 -7.06 -2.47 27.52
CA ASP A 159 -7.43 -1.49 28.56
C ASP A 159 -7.56 -0.07 27.99
N GLU A 160 -6.71 0.30 27.03
CA GLU A 160 -6.83 1.59 26.35
C GLU A 160 -8.04 1.63 25.43
N ALA A 161 -8.33 0.52 24.73
CA ALA A 161 -9.54 0.38 23.94
C ALA A 161 -10.81 0.49 24.80
N LYS A 162 -10.79 -0.07 26.00
CA LYS A 162 -11.89 0.05 26.95
C LYS A 162 -12.08 1.50 27.41
N LYS A 163 -11.01 2.23 27.70
CA LYS A 163 -11.07 3.66 28.07
C LYS A 163 -11.64 4.51 26.92
N GLU A 164 -11.22 4.24 25.68
CA GLU A 164 -11.76 4.90 24.48
C GLU A 164 -13.27 4.67 24.37
N LEU A 165 -13.72 3.41 24.51
CA LEU A 165 -15.13 3.06 24.45
C LEU A 165 -15.93 3.72 25.57
N ILE A 166 -15.44 3.70 26.80
CA ILE A 166 -16.07 4.37 27.97
C ILE A 166 -16.24 5.87 27.71
N SER A 167 -15.23 6.50 27.13
CA SER A 167 -15.30 7.93 26.75
C SER A 167 -16.40 8.20 25.72
N THR A 168 -16.54 7.32 24.72
CA THR A 168 -17.60 7.42 23.70
C THR A 168 -18.99 7.24 24.30
N PHE A 169 -19.12 6.41 25.35
CA PHE A 169 -20.40 6.09 26.01
C PHE A 169 -20.64 6.87 27.32
N ASN A 170 -19.99 8.04 27.49
CA ASN A 170 -20.20 8.92 28.63
C ASN A 170 -20.01 8.22 30.00
N GLY A 171 -18.95 7.43 30.13
CA GLY A 171 -18.60 6.74 31.36
C GLY A 171 -19.22 5.33 31.53
N LYS A 172 -20.09 4.88 30.62
CA LYS A 172 -20.65 3.53 30.63
C LYS A 172 -19.69 2.53 30.00
N VAL A 173 -19.75 1.27 30.42
CA VAL A 173 -18.98 0.14 29.88
C VAL A 173 -19.94 -0.77 29.10
N PRO A 174 -20.20 -0.48 27.82
CA PRO A 174 -21.17 -1.24 27.03
C PRO A 174 -20.61 -2.57 26.49
N PHE A 175 -19.29 -2.78 26.55
CA PHE A 175 -18.61 -3.95 26.03
C PHE A 175 -17.29 -4.21 26.78
N ASP A 176 -16.99 -5.46 27.12
CA ASP A 176 -15.88 -5.77 28.03
C ASP A 176 -14.50 -5.83 27.37
N THR A 177 -14.41 -6.35 26.14
CA THR A 177 -13.15 -6.65 25.48
C THR A 177 -13.04 -6.02 24.10
N PRO A 178 -13.16 -4.68 23.97
CA PRO A 178 -13.00 -4.01 22.68
C PRO A 178 -11.57 -4.16 22.17
N LYS A 179 -11.40 -4.23 20.84
CA LYS A 179 -10.08 -4.17 20.22
C LYS A 179 -9.61 -2.72 20.14
N PRO A 180 -8.29 -2.47 20.21
CA PRO A 180 -7.76 -1.11 20.05
C PRO A 180 -8.00 -0.57 18.63
N THR A 181 -8.48 0.65 18.50
CA THR A 181 -8.68 1.31 17.20
C THR A 181 -7.37 1.40 16.40
N ARG A 182 -6.24 1.71 17.05
CA ARG A 182 -4.91 1.75 16.39
C ARG A 182 -4.43 0.42 15.83
N LEU A 183 -4.87 -0.71 16.40
CA LEU A 183 -4.58 -2.04 15.83
C LEU A 183 -5.27 -2.18 14.46
N ILE A 184 -6.53 -1.80 14.39
CA ILE A 184 -7.29 -1.87 13.13
C ILE A 184 -6.77 -0.83 12.12
N GLU A 185 -6.44 0.39 12.54
CA GLU A 185 -5.79 1.38 11.68
C GLU A 185 -4.50 0.84 11.06
N ARG A 186 -3.69 0.10 11.84
CA ARG A 186 -2.48 -0.55 11.34
C ARG A 186 -2.78 -1.64 10.31
N ILE A 187 -3.84 -2.41 10.51
CA ILE A 187 -4.31 -3.42 9.55
C ILE A 187 -4.78 -2.72 8.25
N LEU A 188 -5.58 -1.67 8.35
CA LEU A 188 -6.04 -0.89 7.19
C LEU A 188 -4.88 -0.35 6.38
N GLN A 189 -3.86 0.20 7.03
CA GLN A 189 -2.66 0.73 6.38
C GLN A 189 -1.90 -0.32 5.56
N ILE A 190 -1.91 -1.58 6.00
CA ILE A 190 -1.12 -2.66 5.39
C ILE A 190 -1.92 -3.43 4.34
N ALA A 191 -3.22 -3.63 4.57
CA ALA A 191 -4.04 -4.61 3.87
C ALA A 191 -5.15 -3.99 3.01
N SER A 192 -5.27 -2.66 2.94
CA SER A 192 -6.33 -2.02 2.16
C SER A 192 -5.85 -0.81 1.37
N ASN A 193 -6.53 -0.52 0.27
CA ASN A 193 -6.36 0.66 -0.56
C ASN A 193 -7.34 1.77 -0.15
N ASP A 194 -7.18 2.98 -0.69
CA ASP A 194 -7.93 4.16 -0.28
C ASP A 194 -9.44 4.09 -0.56
N ASP A 195 -9.88 3.26 -1.51
CA ASP A 195 -11.27 3.03 -1.91
C ASP A 195 -11.86 1.70 -1.44
N SER A 196 -11.14 0.93 -0.62
CA SER A 196 -11.55 -0.42 -0.21
C SER A 196 -12.85 -0.45 0.59
N LEU A 197 -13.65 -1.49 0.36
CA LEU A 197 -14.78 -1.88 1.21
C LEU A 197 -14.29 -2.87 2.27
N ILE A 198 -14.41 -2.49 3.53
CA ILE A 198 -13.96 -3.27 4.68
C ILE A 198 -15.14 -4.03 5.27
N LEU A 199 -15.02 -5.35 5.34
CA LEU A 199 -16.06 -6.22 5.90
C LEU A 199 -15.58 -6.85 7.21
N ASP A 200 -16.39 -6.70 8.28
CA ASP A 200 -16.15 -7.30 9.58
C ASP A 200 -17.39 -8.10 10.01
N PHE A 201 -17.26 -9.44 10.00
CA PHE A 201 -18.37 -10.35 10.34
C PHE A 201 -18.61 -10.48 11.85
N PHE A 202 -17.70 -9.99 12.68
CA PHE A 202 -17.78 -10.08 14.15
C PHE A 202 -17.49 -8.72 14.77
N ALA A 203 -18.23 -7.70 14.31
CA ALA A 203 -17.98 -6.30 14.62
C ALA A 203 -17.91 -5.96 16.13
N GLY A 204 -18.54 -6.76 16.98
CA GLY A 204 -18.49 -6.62 18.43
C GLY A 204 -18.81 -5.20 18.88
N SER A 205 -17.82 -4.47 19.38
CA SER A 205 -17.99 -3.07 19.78
C SER A 205 -17.88 -2.05 18.63
N GLY A 206 -17.80 -2.46 17.36
CA GLY A 206 -17.70 -1.57 16.22
C GLY A 206 -16.33 -0.90 16.03
N THR A 207 -15.26 -1.52 16.54
CA THR A 207 -13.91 -0.92 16.44
C THR A 207 -13.47 -0.72 15.00
N THR A 208 -13.81 -1.65 14.10
CA THR A 208 -13.45 -1.57 12.69
C THR A 208 -14.06 -0.35 12.00
N GLY A 209 -15.35 -0.09 12.22
CA GLY A 209 -16.00 1.10 11.66
C GLY A 209 -15.40 2.39 12.20
N ASN A 210 -15.14 2.47 13.52
CA ASN A 210 -14.46 3.63 14.11
C ASN A 210 -13.06 3.85 13.51
N ALA A 211 -12.29 2.78 13.31
CA ALA A 211 -10.96 2.87 12.70
C ALA A 211 -11.02 3.35 11.24
N VAL A 212 -12.00 2.89 10.46
CA VAL A 212 -12.18 3.34 9.07
C VAL A 212 -12.51 4.83 9.01
N LEU A 213 -13.47 5.29 9.82
CA LEU A 213 -13.86 6.70 9.88
C LEU A 213 -12.67 7.59 10.25
N LYS A 214 -11.95 7.21 11.29
CA LYS A 214 -10.77 7.94 11.74
C LYS A 214 -9.66 7.95 10.69
N TYR A 215 -9.39 6.79 10.08
CA TYR A 215 -8.37 6.69 9.03
C TYR A 215 -8.69 7.58 7.83
N ASN A 216 -9.96 7.62 7.40
CA ASN A 216 -10.39 8.50 6.31
C ASN A 216 -10.21 9.98 6.66
N ALA A 217 -10.49 10.38 7.91
CA ALA A 217 -10.32 11.76 8.35
C ALA A 217 -8.86 12.20 8.46
N GLU A 218 -7.96 11.28 8.82
CA GLU A 218 -6.52 11.57 9.01
C GLU A 218 -5.69 11.42 7.73
N HIS A 219 -6.24 10.83 6.64
CA HIS A 219 -5.50 10.54 5.40
C HIS A 219 -6.23 11.10 4.19
N GLU A 220 -5.69 12.15 3.61
CA GLU A 220 -6.22 12.77 2.40
C GLU A 220 -6.32 11.75 1.24
N GLY A 221 -7.45 11.75 0.54
CA GLY A 221 -7.75 10.80 -0.54
C GLY A 221 -8.29 9.45 -0.08
N SER A 222 -8.33 9.17 1.23
CA SER A 222 -8.94 7.94 1.75
C SER A 222 -10.47 8.03 1.75
N ALA A 223 -11.11 7.10 1.06
CA ALA A 223 -12.57 6.97 0.94
C ALA A 223 -13.02 5.53 1.23
N ARG A 224 -12.35 4.87 2.20
CA ARG A 224 -12.70 3.51 2.62
C ARG A 224 -14.11 3.48 3.17
N ARG A 225 -14.82 2.39 2.88
CA ARG A 225 -16.17 2.11 3.37
C ARG A 225 -16.15 0.85 4.23
N PHE A 226 -17.19 0.63 5.00
CA PHE A 226 -17.28 -0.57 5.83
C PHE A 226 -18.68 -1.16 5.85
N ILE A 227 -18.73 -2.48 6.04
CA ILE A 227 -19.91 -3.26 6.40
C ILE A 227 -19.57 -4.00 7.69
N LEU A 228 -20.38 -3.79 8.72
CA LEU A 228 -20.22 -4.42 10.02
C LEU A 228 -21.36 -5.41 10.25
N CYS A 229 -21.04 -6.67 10.45
CA CYS A 229 -22.00 -7.71 10.77
C CYS A 229 -21.78 -8.20 12.19
N THR A 230 -22.85 -8.32 12.96
CA THR A 230 -22.83 -8.98 14.25
C THR A 230 -24.24 -9.47 14.58
N ASN A 231 -24.37 -10.50 15.45
CA ASN A 231 -25.65 -10.84 16.01
C ASN A 231 -26.15 -9.69 16.91
N ASN A 232 -27.42 -9.69 17.23
CA ASN A 232 -27.95 -8.69 18.16
C ASN A 232 -28.25 -9.32 19.57
N GLU A 233 -27.45 -10.31 19.96
CA GLU A 233 -27.53 -10.91 21.28
C GLU A 233 -27.27 -9.83 22.35
N ASN A 234 -28.14 -9.75 23.34
CA ASN A 234 -28.12 -8.70 24.37
C ASN A 234 -28.10 -7.26 23.80
N GLY A 235 -28.62 -7.04 22.59
CA GLY A 235 -28.67 -5.73 21.96
C GLY A 235 -27.32 -5.21 21.41
N ILE A 236 -26.29 -6.07 21.30
CA ILE A 236 -24.92 -5.64 20.95
C ILE A 236 -24.85 -4.88 19.62
N CYS A 237 -25.59 -5.33 18.60
CA CYS A 237 -25.59 -4.66 17.31
C CYS A 237 -26.16 -3.23 17.41
N ARG A 238 -27.36 -3.11 18.00
CA ARG A 238 -28.08 -1.84 18.07
C ARG A 238 -27.51 -0.90 19.11
N ASP A 239 -27.27 -1.41 20.34
CA ASP A 239 -27.00 -0.56 21.49
C ASP A 239 -25.50 -0.32 21.71
N VAL A 240 -24.62 -1.11 21.07
CA VAL A 240 -23.17 -0.95 21.16
C VAL A 240 -22.55 -0.62 19.81
N THR A 241 -22.62 -1.53 18.82
CA THR A 241 -21.95 -1.37 17.54
C THR A 241 -22.43 -0.13 16.78
N TYR A 242 -23.74 -0.08 16.49
CA TYR A 242 -24.36 1.04 15.78
C TYR A 242 -24.23 2.34 16.57
N GLU A 243 -24.55 2.31 17.85
CA GLU A 243 -24.53 3.49 18.72
C GLU A 243 -23.12 4.08 18.86
N ARG A 244 -22.07 3.25 18.93
CA ARG A 244 -20.68 3.73 18.93
C ARG A 244 -20.36 4.51 17.65
N ILE A 245 -20.67 3.93 16.50
CA ILE A 245 -20.35 4.57 15.21
C ILE A 245 -21.12 5.88 15.07
N ARG A 246 -22.42 5.87 15.37
CA ARG A 246 -23.24 7.09 15.38
C ARG A 246 -22.64 8.19 16.24
N ARG A 247 -22.27 7.86 17.50
CA ARG A 247 -21.68 8.84 18.42
C ARG A 247 -20.33 9.35 17.97
N VAL A 248 -19.50 8.50 17.36
CA VAL A 248 -18.20 8.92 16.83
C VAL A 248 -18.38 9.86 15.65
N ILE A 249 -19.32 9.59 14.73
CA ILE A 249 -19.65 10.48 13.63
C ILE A 249 -20.08 11.84 14.16
N ASP A 250 -21.03 11.87 15.10
CA ASP A 250 -21.57 13.10 15.68
C ASP A 250 -20.50 13.91 16.45
N LYS A 251 -19.68 13.21 17.26
CA LYS A 251 -18.72 13.84 18.16
C LYS A 251 -17.50 14.43 17.43
N GLU A 252 -16.99 13.70 16.44
CA GLU A 252 -15.79 14.07 15.71
C GLU A 252 -16.13 14.80 14.39
N ASP A 253 -17.41 15.06 14.12
CA ASP A 253 -17.94 15.73 12.94
C ASP A 253 -17.44 15.08 11.63
N TYR A 254 -17.45 13.75 11.57
CA TYR A 254 -17.02 13.05 10.37
C TYR A 254 -18.04 13.20 9.25
N ALA A 255 -17.57 13.53 8.04
CA ALA A 255 -18.38 13.56 6.82
C ALA A 255 -18.73 12.12 6.39
N ALA A 256 -19.63 11.48 7.12
CA ALA A 256 -20.02 10.09 6.90
C ALA A 256 -21.50 9.86 7.16
N SER A 257 -22.06 8.85 6.47
CA SER A 257 -23.42 8.34 6.73
C SER A 257 -23.34 6.93 7.29
N LEU A 258 -24.38 6.56 8.07
CA LEU A 258 -24.48 5.23 8.67
C LEU A 258 -25.90 4.70 8.46
N LYS A 259 -26.01 3.50 7.87
CA LYS A 259 -27.28 2.80 7.70
C LYS A 259 -27.27 1.51 8.51
N TYR A 260 -28.39 1.26 9.19
CA TYR A 260 -28.60 0.03 9.98
C TYR A 260 -29.56 -0.88 9.24
N TYR A 261 -29.12 -2.13 9.06
CA TYR A 261 -29.96 -3.19 8.48
C TYR A 261 -30.26 -4.26 9.53
N LYS A 262 -31.44 -4.81 9.48
CA LYS A 262 -31.85 -6.00 10.23
C LYS A 262 -32.02 -7.14 9.23
N VAL A 263 -31.27 -8.23 9.43
CA VAL A 263 -31.52 -9.46 8.67
C VAL A 263 -32.75 -10.15 9.25
N ASP A 264 -33.69 -10.50 8.39
CA ASP A 264 -34.84 -11.32 8.74
C ASP A 264 -34.91 -12.55 7.83
N TYR A 265 -35.72 -13.52 8.18
CA TYR A 265 -35.88 -14.76 7.42
C TYR A 265 -37.28 -14.83 6.85
N VAL A 266 -37.39 -15.05 5.56
CA VAL A 266 -38.65 -15.36 4.90
C VAL A 266 -38.80 -16.89 4.88
N PRO A 267 -39.82 -17.46 5.52
CA PRO A 267 -40.02 -18.91 5.48
C PRO A 267 -40.38 -19.35 4.06
N ILE A 268 -39.60 -20.26 3.50
CA ILE A 268 -39.88 -20.86 2.21
C ILE A 268 -40.83 -22.05 2.43
N SER A 269 -42.04 -22.01 1.86
CA SER A 269 -42.94 -23.13 1.77
C SER A 269 -43.32 -23.37 0.33
N ASP A 270 -43.66 -24.62 -0.04
CA ASP A 270 -43.97 -25.04 -1.42
C ASP A 270 -45.12 -24.24 -2.09
N ARG A 271 -45.85 -23.45 -1.31
CA ARG A 271 -46.95 -22.59 -1.81
C ARG A 271 -46.60 -21.10 -1.89
N MET A 272 -45.40 -20.67 -1.42
CA MET A 272 -45.05 -19.27 -1.21
C MET A 272 -43.95 -18.76 -2.16
N TYR A 273 -43.71 -19.49 -3.24
CA TYR A 273 -42.63 -19.13 -4.17
C TYR A 273 -42.76 -17.69 -4.73
N TYR A 274 -43.99 -17.30 -5.15
CA TYR A 274 -44.26 -15.96 -5.65
C TYR A 274 -44.14 -14.90 -4.55
N GLU A 275 -44.54 -15.21 -3.31
CA GLU A 275 -44.44 -14.27 -2.19
C GLU A 275 -43.00 -13.99 -1.82
N TYR A 276 -42.09 -14.99 -1.99
CA TYR A 276 -40.67 -14.83 -1.77
C TYR A 276 -40.02 -13.90 -2.83
N ALA A 277 -40.34 -14.06 -4.09
CA ALA A 277 -39.87 -13.21 -5.17
C ALA A 277 -40.36 -11.75 -4.99
N ASP A 278 -41.61 -11.56 -4.63
CA ASP A 278 -42.18 -10.26 -4.33
C ASP A 278 -41.48 -9.58 -3.13
N GLU A 279 -41.12 -10.35 -2.10
CA GLU A 279 -40.43 -9.80 -0.95
C GLU A 279 -38.98 -9.42 -1.28
N LEU A 280 -38.28 -10.19 -2.11
CA LEU A 280 -36.96 -9.81 -2.61
C LEU A 280 -37.03 -8.51 -3.42
N LEU A 281 -38.01 -8.38 -4.31
CA LEU A 281 -38.20 -7.17 -5.12
C LEU A 281 -38.50 -5.94 -4.24
N ARG A 282 -39.24 -6.09 -3.16
CA ARG A 282 -39.48 -4.99 -2.20
C ARG A 282 -38.20 -4.49 -1.54
N HIS A 283 -37.22 -5.36 -1.37
CA HIS A 283 -35.96 -5.07 -0.69
C HIS A 283 -34.77 -4.94 -1.62
N ILE A 284 -35.00 -4.88 -2.93
CA ILE A 284 -33.91 -4.84 -3.90
C ILE A 284 -33.01 -3.60 -3.74
N ARG A 285 -33.60 -2.48 -3.32
CA ARG A 285 -32.84 -1.25 -3.04
C ARG A 285 -31.82 -1.48 -1.92
N GLU A 286 -32.26 -2.07 -0.81
CA GLU A 286 -31.42 -2.39 0.33
C GLU A 286 -30.36 -3.43 0.00
N LEU A 287 -30.69 -4.42 -0.85
CA LEU A 287 -29.74 -5.44 -1.29
C LEU A 287 -28.63 -4.83 -2.16
N VAL A 288 -28.99 -3.97 -3.11
CA VAL A 288 -28.03 -3.25 -3.97
C VAL A 288 -27.16 -2.31 -3.15
N GLU A 289 -27.73 -1.59 -2.17
CA GLU A 289 -26.96 -0.75 -1.24
C GLU A 289 -25.93 -1.56 -0.46
N LEU A 290 -26.35 -2.71 0.07
CA LEU A 290 -25.48 -3.56 0.90
C LEU A 290 -24.33 -4.15 0.08
N GLU A 291 -24.61 -4.71 -1.10
CA GLU A 291 -23.59 -5.31 -1.96
C GLU A 291 -22.56 -4.30 -2.44
N ASN A 292 -23.01 -3.09 -2.77
CA ASN A 292 -22.13 -2.07 -3.32
C ASN A 292 -21.54 -1.12 -2.25
N GLY A 293 -21.96 -1.26 -0.99
CA GLY A 293 -21.56 -0.37 0.10
C GLY A 293 -21.93 1.09 -0.15
N ILE A 294 -23.14 1.34 -0.67
CA ILE A 294 -23.67 2.67 -1.01
C ILE A 294 -24.93 2.96 -0.22
N ASN A 295 -25.38 4.21 -0.26
CA ASN A 295 -26.67 4.62 0.28
C ASN A 295 -27.38 5.51 -0.75
N PHE A 296 -28.60 5.14 -1.15
CA PHE A 296 -29.39 5.95 -2.08
C PHE A 296 -30.08 7.12 -1.39
N THR A 297 -30.39 7.00 -0.10
CA THR A 297 -31.10 8.03 0.65
C THR A 297 -30.25 9.28 0.83
N GLY A 298 -30.68 10.39 0.25
CA GLY A 298 -29.97 11.66 0.32
C GLY A 298 -28.68 11.72 -0.54
N ASN A 299 -28.47 10.74 -1.40
CA ASN A 299 -27.36 10.76 -2.34
C ASN A 299 -27.78 11.42 -3.64
N GLU A 300 -27.09 12.45 -4.05
CA GLU A 300 -27.38 13.18 -5.29
C GLU A 300 -26.58 12.66 -6.49
N GLU A 301 -25.53 11.87 -6.25
CA GLU A 301 -24.64 11.36 -7.30
C GLU A 301 -24.98 9.94 -7.75
N ILE A 302 -25.76 9.21 -6.94
CA ILE A 302 -26.12 7.81 -7.22
C ILE A 302 -27.63 7.65 -7.08
N ALA A 303 -28.26 7.10 -8.12
CA ALA A 303 -29.69 6.84 -8.14
C ALA A 303 -29.99 5.36 -8.44
N ILE A 304 -31.24 4.95 -8.19
CA ILE A 304 -31.76 3.62 -8.55
C ILE A 304 -33.18 3.79 -9.12
N VAL A 305 -33.41 3.11 -10.22
CA VAL A 305 -34.74 2.99 -10.87
C VAL A 305 -35.03 1.51 -11.12
N LEU A 306 -36.21 1.07 -10.75
CA LEU A 306 -36.61 -0.35 -10.82
C LEU A 306 -37.75 -0.58 -11.84
N THR A 307 -38.42 0.49 -12.29
CA THR A 307 -39.50 0.42 -13.28
C THR A 307 -39.31 1.50 -14.35
N ASP A 308 -40.01 1.34 -15.48
CA ASP A 308 -40.00 2.32 -16.56
C ASP A 308 -40.57 3.68 -16.08
N GLU A 309 -41.59 3.68 -15.21
CA GLU A 309 -42.18 4.90 -14.65
C GLU A 309 -41.17 5.62 -13.73
N GLU A 310 -40.37 4.89 -12.94
CA GLU A 310 -39.31 5.49 -12.12
C GLU A 310 -38.22 6.11 -13.01
N LEU A 311 -37.93 5.50 -14.16
CA LEU A 311 -36.94 6.02 -15.11
C LEU A 311 -37.46 7.33 -15.76
N GLU A 312 -38.74 7.38 -16.17
CA GLU A 312 -39.33 8.60 -16.70
C GLU A 312 -39.29 9.75 -15.68
N ILE A 313 -39.70 9.49 -14.45
CA ILE A 313 -39.64 10.48 -13.36
C ILE A 313 -38.21 10.97 -13.12
N PHE A 314 -37.22 10.06 -13.16
CA PHE A 314 -35.83 10.40 -13.00
C PHE A 314 -35.31 11.31 -14.12
N LEU A 315 -35.64 11.00 -15.37
CA LEU A 315 -35.21 11.77 -16.54
C LEU A 315 -35.92 13.15 -16.67
N ASP A 316 -37.12 13.28 -16.15
CA ASP A 316 -37.86 14.54 -16.12
C ASP A 316 -37.27 15.56 -15.14
N ASP A 317 -36.48 15.12 -14.16
CA ASP A 317 -35.79 16.01 -13.22
C ASP A 317 -34.34 16.31 -13.70
N GLU A 318 -34.22 17.37 -14.51
CA GLU A 318 -32.91 17.84 -14.97
C GLU A 318 -31.95 18.15 -13.82
N GLY A 319 -32.42 18.55 -12.65
CA GLY A 319 -31.61 18.88 -11.50
C GLY A 319 -30.93 17.63 -10.94
N ILE A 320 -31.66 16.52 -10.85
CA ILE A 320 -31.12 15.21 -10.44
C ILE A 320 -30.15 14.69 -11.50
N CYS A 321 -30.56 14.70 -12.80
CA CYS A 321 -29.70 14.23 -13.89
C CYS A 321 -28.35 14.93 -13.96
N LYS A 322 -28.27 16.24 -13.73
CA LYS A 322 -27.04 17.01 -13.75
C LYS A 322 -26.06 16.62 -12.60
N ARG A 323 -26.60 16.17 -11.48
CA ARG A 323 -25.79 15.76 -10.30
C ARG A 323 -25.48 14.28 -10.31
N CYS A 324 -26.36 13.44 -10.84
CA CYS A 324 -26.20 12.00 -10.87
C CYS A 324 -25.02 11.59 -11.76
N ARG A 325 -24.20 10.67 -11.28
CA ARG A 325 -23.05 10.09 -11.98
C ARG A 325 -23.25 8.61 -12.28
N LYS A 326 -24.09 7.95 -11.48
CA LYS A 326 -24.29 6.51 -11.55
C LYS A 326 -25.77 6.16 -11.30
N LEU A 327 -26.36 5.44 -12.23
CA LEU A 327 -27.73 4.95 -12.15
C LEU A 327 -27.74 3.43 -12.07
N TYR A 328 -28.28 2.87 -11.00
CA TYR A 328 -28.63 1.45 -10.92
C TYR A 328 -30.00 1.24 -11.52
N MET A 329 -30.10 0.37 -12.51
CA MET A 329 -31.31 0.17 -13.28
C MET A 329 -31.79 -1.27 -13.18
N GLY A 330 -33.08 -1.47 -12.94
CA GLY A 330 -33.72 -2.77 -12.96
C GLY A 330 -33.45 -3.50 -14.28
N HIS A 331 -33.28 -4.82 -14.25
CA HIS A 331 -32.96 -5.56 -15.47
C HIS A 331 -34.09 -5.61 -16.47
N ASP A 332 -35.35 -5.43 -16.01
CA ASP A 332 -36.56 -5.36 -16.86
C ASP A 332 -36.79 -3.97 -17.45
N VAL A 333 -36.06 -2.95 -17.01
CA VAL A 333 -36.17 -1.60 -17.54
C VAL A 333 -35.43 -1.51 -18.87
N LEU A 334 -36.16 -1.24 -19.95
CA LEU A 334 -35.60 -1.17 -21.30
C LEU A 334 -35.48 0.27 -21.76
N LEU A 335 -34.24 0.72 -22.01
CA LEU A 335 -33.99 2.07 -22.53
C LEU A 335 -34.45 2.19 -24.00
N ASP A 336 -35.22 3.19 -24.31
CA ASP A 336 -35.41 3.65 -25.68
C ASP A 336 -34.21 4.50 -26.16
N ALA A 337 -34.21 4.85 -27.45
CA ALA A 337 -33.13 5.62 -28.05
C ALA A 337 -32.99 7.04 -27.47
N GLN A 338 -34.10 7.68 -27.08
CA GLN A 338 -34.08 9.03 -26.51
C GLN A 338 -33.61 9.01 -25.05
N GLN A 339 -34.06 8.05 -24.26
CA GLN A 339 -33.64 7.84 -22.89
C GLN A 339 -32.15 7.51 -22.81
N ALA A 340 -31.66 6.61 -23.69
CA ALA A 340 -30.24 6.27 -23.77
C ALA A 340 -29.37 7.48 -24.13
N GLN A 341 -29.84 8.31 -25.08
CA GLN A 341 -29.15 9.54 -25.45
C GLN A 341 -29.12 10.54 -24.29
N ALA A 342 -30.25 10.74 -23.60
CA ALA A 342 -30.33 11.64 -22.44
C ALA A 342 -29.34 11.25 -21.33
N LEU A 343 -29.28 9.96 -20.97
CA LEU A 343 -28.31 9.46 -19.97
C LEU A 343 -26.87 9.70 -20.41
N GLN A 344 -26.57 9.54 -21.69
CA GLN A 344 -25.25 9.81 -22.24
C GLN A 344 -24.88 11.30 -22.21
N GLU A 345 -25.83 12.19 -22.55
CA GLU A 345 -25.62 13.64 -22.52
C GLU A 345 -25.30 14.16 -21.11
N TYR A 346 -25.95 13.59 -20.08
CA TYR A 346 -25.66 13.89 -18.69
C TYR A 346 -24.43 13.16 -18.14
N ASN A 347 -23.79 12.28 -18.94
CA ASN A 347 -22.62 11.47 -18.54
C ASN A 347 -22.92 10.57 -17.34
N ILE A 348 -24.09 9.93 -17.32
CA ILE A 348 -24.52 9.02 -16.26
C ILE A 348 -24.13 7.59 -16.62
N ALA A 349 -23.35 6.94 -15.77
CA ALA A 349 -22.98 5.52 -15.93
C ALA A 349 -24.14 4.62 -15.49
N VAL A 350 -24.70 3.84 -16.42
CA VAL A 350 -25.77 2.89 -16.13
C VAL A 350 -25.18 1.55 -15.68
N ASN A 351 -25.64 1.05 -14.53
CA ASN A 351 -25.35 -0.29 -14.02
C ASN A 351 -26.66 -1.08 -13.92
N VAL A 352 -26.82 -2.06 -14.79
CA VAL A 352 -27.97 -2.97 -14.71
C VAL A 352 -27.82 -3.84 -13.46
N ILE A 353 -28.89 -3.91 -12.67
CA ILE A 353 -28.94 -4.75 -11.47
C ILE A 353 -28.92 -6.21 -11.92
N PRO A 354 -28.00 -7.04 -11.39
CA PRO A 354 -27.84 -8.41 -11.84
C PRO A 354 -29.09 -9.28 -11.66
N ASP A 355 -29.30 -10.21 -12.59
CA ASP A 355 -30.44 -11.15 -12.60
C ASP A 355 -30.61 -11.95 -11.32
N TYR A 356 -29.52 -12.22 -10.58
CA TYR A 356 -29.60 -13.02 -9.35
C TYR A 356 -30.42 -12.36 -8.23
N TYR A 357 -30.68 -11.06 -8.30
CA TYR A 357 -31.64 -10.39 -7.42
C TYR A 357 -33.10 -10.66 -7.77
N TYR A 358 -33.35 -11.13 -9.00
CA TYR A 358 -34.67 -11.39 -9.55
C TYR A 358 -34.90 -12.88 -9.79
N LYS A 359 -33.84 -13.70 -9.76
CA LYS A 359 -33.96 -15.11 -10.07
C LYS A 359 -34.83 -15.84 -9.08
N GLU A 360 -35.83 -16.45 -9.65
CA GLU A 360 -36.40 -17.68 -9.19
C GLU A 360 -35.26 -18.67 -8.94
N LEU A 361 -35.18 -19.18 -7.71
CA LEU A 361 -34.27 -20.28 -7.42
C LEU A 361 -34.79 -21.47 -8.25
N ASP A 362 -34.22 -21.69 -9.43
CA ASP A 362 -34.41 -22.92 -10.20
C ASP A 362 -34.00 -24.07 -9.32
N GLY A 363 -34.99 -24.88 -8.89
CA GLY A 363 -34.86 -26.02 -8.00
C GLY A 363 -34.08 -27.17 -8.60
#